data_75ef72a701a885659921da3067bb79bf
#
_entry.id   75ef72a701a885659921da3067bb79bf
#
_cell.length_a   1.000
_cell.length_b   1.000
_cell.length_c   1.000
_cell.angle_alpha   90.00
_cell.angle_beta   90.00
_cell.angle_gamma   90.00
#
_symmetry.space_group_name_H-M   'P 1'
#
loop_
_entity.id
_entity.type
_entity.pdbx_description
1 polymer ?
#
loop_
_entity_poly.entity_id
_entity_poly.type
_entity_poly.pdbx_seq_one_letter_code
_entity_poly.pdbx_strand_id
1 'polypeptide(L)'
;MNTRRQIIIWGLLFVLTLYGCGGASLPQGGQKIGRYEGTFTSALLYGPCQVDLYRLPSGNRTFEGYFQGTEEDVFLTIKGQMTGNNLEGTFFGEGVFAGSTISGTLTDDENSMSGIFSLNTAYSVKGTWKAQRK
;
A
#
# COMPACT_ATOMS: atom_id res chain seq x y z
N MET A 1 24.47 -10.88 0.98
CA MET A 1 24.67 -10.80 0.24
C MET A 1 24.84 -10.40 -0.19
N ASN A 2 24.70 -10.16 0.19
CA ASN A 2 25.00 -9.83 -0.54
C ASN A 2 24.82 -9.37 -1.01
N THR A 3 24.66 -9.27 -0.67
CA THR A 3 24.73 -8.87 -1.38
C THR A 3 24.33 -8.30 -1.66
N ARG A 4 24.04 -8.33 -1.17
CA ARG A 4 23.89 -7.78 -1.70
C ARG A 4 23.93 -6.91 -1.47
N ARG A 5 23.94 -6.82 -0.95
CA ARG A 5 24.26 -6.10 -1.12
C ARG A 5 24.56 -5.30 -1.29
N GLN A 6 24.55 -5.17 -1.05
CA GLN A 6 25.04 -4.55 -1.64
C GLN A 6 24.94 -3.82 -2.04
N ILE A 7 24.82 -3.87 -1.90
CA ILE A 7 24.95 -3.25 -2.64
C ILE A 7 24.75 -2.41 -2.68
N ILE A 8 24.56 -2.48 -2.38
CA ILE A 8 24.58 -1.86 -2.87
C ILE A 8 24.71 -0.99 -2.68
N ILE A 9 24.72 -1.09 -2.34
CA ILE A 9 25.14 -0.53 -2.70
C ILE A 9 25.32 0.22 -2.76
N TRP A 10 25.35 0.22 -2.45
CA TRP A 10 25.85 0.74 -3.09
C TRP A 10 25.71 1.39 -3.30
N GLY A 11 25.42 1.60 -2.97
CA GLY A 11 25.46 1.89 -3.61
C GLY A 11 25.39 2.72 -3.40
N LEU A 12 25.44 2.66 -3.12
CA LEU A 12 25.49 3.18 -3.35
C LEU A 12 25.42 3.93 -3.16
N LEU A 13 25.25 4.04 -2.77
CA LEU A 13 25.28 4.50 -3.06
C LEU A 13 25.15 5.26 -3.02
N PHE A 14 24.92 5.57 -2.72
CA PHE A 14 24.94 6.06 -3.20
C PHE A 14 24.60 6.82 -3.25
N VAL A 15 24.57 6.99 -3.00
CA VAL A 15 24.20 7.51 -3.54
C VAL A 15 23.80 8.12 -3.41
N LEU A 16 23.50 8.32 -3.12
CA LEU A 16 23.06 8.59 -3.46
C LEU A 16 22.61 9.15 -3.38
N THR A 17 22.49 9.33 -3.02
CA THR A 17 22.05 9.61 -3.46
C THR A 17 21.72 10.06 -3.53
N LEU A 18 21.62 10.26 -3.17
CA LEU A 18 21.25 10.36 -3.76
C LEU A 18 20.86 10.58 -4.08
N TYR A 19 20.56 10.62 -3.86
CA TYR A 19 20.07 10.50 -4.65
C TYR A 19 19.44 10.38 -4.43
N GLY A 20 19.07 10.40 -4.03
CA GLY A 20 18.34 10.04 -4.16
C GLY A 20 17.69 9.70 -3.88
N CYS A 21 17.34 9.42 -3.67
CA CYS A 21 16.72 8.97 -3.79
C CYS A 21 16.22 8.58 -3.68
N GLY A 22 16.42 8.49 -3.79
CA GLY A 22 15.44 7.85 -3.87
C GLY A 22 14.64 6.98 -3.15
N GLY A 23 14.40 6.87 -2.04
CA GLY A 23 13.45 5.96 -1.50
C GLY A 23 12.32 5.72 -2.47
N ALA A 24 12.47 4.68 -3.26
CA ALA A 24 11.64 4.49 -4.43
C ALA A 24 10.16 4.35 -4.07
N SER A 25 9.83 3.92 -2.86
CA SER A 25 8.46 3.69 -2.48
C SER A 25 7.72 4.95 -2.02
N LEU A 26 8.43 6.04 -1.77
CA LEU A 26 7.78 7.27 -1.31
C LEU A 26 7.26 8.07 -2.49
N PRO A 27 6.05 8.66 -2.39
CA PRO A 27 5.61 9.63 -3.37
C PRO A 27 6.58 10.79 -3.37
N GLN A 28 6.85 11.34 -4.53
CA GLN A 28 7.83 12.40 -4.64
C GLN A 28 7.41 13.60 -3.79
N GLY A 29 8.27 13.98 -2.85
CA GLY A 29 7.99 15.06 -1.93
C GLY A 29 6.98 14.74 -0.87
N GLY A 30 6.53 13.50 -0.78
CA GLY A 30 5.51 13.10 0.16
C GLY A 30 6.03 12.99 1.57
N GLN A 31 5.19 13.36 2.52
CA GLN A 31 5.47 13.22 3.95
C GLN A 31 4.49 12.22 4.54
N LYS A 32 5.02 11.22 5.23
CA LYS A 32 4.16 10.22 5.88
C LYS A 32 3.42 10.88 7.04
N ILE A 33 2.10 10.78 7.05
CA ILE A 33 1.26 11.39 8.07
C ILE A 33 0.53 10.38 8.92
N GLY A 34 0.56 9.10 8.58
CA GLY A 34 -0.04 8.08 9.43
C GLY A 34 0.18 6.69 8.90
N ARG A 35 0.16 5.72 9.80
CA ARG A 35 0.21 4.30 9.49
C ARG A 35 -1.00 3.63 10.11
N TYR A 36 -1.67 2.80 9.32
CA TYR A 36 -2.86 2.07 9.73
C TYR A 36 -2.61 0.59 9.53
N GLU A 37 -2.96 -0.21 10.52
CA GLU A 37 -2.76 -1.66 10.46
C GLU A 37 -4.08 -2.34 10.77
N GLY A 38 -4.36 -3.41 10.05
CA GLY A 38 -5.59 -4.14 10.24
C GLY A 38 -5.61 -5.45 9.49
N THR A 39 -6.78 -5.81 9.00
CA THR A 39 -7.00 -7.09 8.34
C THR A 39 -7.89 -6.93 7.12
N PHE A 40 -7.75 -7.88 6.20
CA PHE A 40 -8.66 -8.01 5.07
C PHE A 40 -9.24 -9.42 5.08
N THR A 41 -10.41 -9.55 4.45
CA THR A 41 -11.07 -10.85 4.40
C THR A 41 -11.88 -10.99 3.12
N SER A 42 -11.87 -12.19 2.57
CA SER A 42 -12.69 -12.57 1.43
C SER A 42 -12.98 -14.05 1.53
N ALA A 43 -13.73 -14.59 0.57
CA ALA A 43 -14.03 -16.01 0.57
C ALA A 43 -12.78 -16.88 0.38
N LEU A 44 -11.76 -16.35 -0.30
CA LEU A 44 -10.56 -17.12 -0.67
C LEU A 44 -9.31 -16.69 0.06
N LEU A 45 -9.21 -15.43 0.44
CA LEU A 45 -8.00 -14.87 1.04
C LEU A 45 -8.34 -14.04 2.25
N TYR A 46 -7.48 -14.08 3.24
CA TYR A 46 -7.57 -13.21 4.41
C TYR A 46 -6.18 -13.04 5.01
N GLY A 47 -6.01 -11.99 5.81
CA GLY A 47 -4.75 -11.77 6.48
C GLY A 47 -4.57 -10.33 6.93
N PRO A 48 -3.36 -9.99 7.38
CA PRO A 48 -3.06 -8.63 7.81
C PRO A 48 -2.90 -7.68 6.63
N CYS A 49 -3.16 -6.41 6.88
CA CYS A 49 -2.91 -5.37 5.90
C CYS A 49 -2.35 -4.13 6.59
N GLN A 50 -1.69 -3.30 5.81
CA GLN A 50 -1.14 -2.04 6.29
C GLN A 50 -1.36 -0.97 5.23
N VAL A 51 -1.73 0.23 5.68
CA VAL A 51 -1.91 1.37 4.80
C VAL A 51 -1.18 2.55 5.41
N ASP A 52 -0.28 3.15 4.63
CA ASP A 52 0.44 4.35 5.04
C ASP A 52 -0.11 5.54 4.25
N LEU A 53 -0.42 6.62 4.95
CA LEU A 53 -0.88 7.87 4.34
C LEU A 53 0.26 8.85 4.19
N TYR A 54 0.26 9.56 3.07
CA TYR A 54 1.25 10.58 2.76
C TYR A 54 0.55 11.86 2.33
N ARG A 55 1.15 12.99 2.64
CA ARG A 55 0.71 14.30 2.14
C ARG A 55 1.75 14.84 1.19
N LEU A 56 1.32 15.20 0.00
CA LEU A 56 2.20 15.80 -1.01
C LEU A 56 2.34 17.29 -0.76
N PRO A 57 3.39 17.94 -1.32
CA PRO A 57 3.53 19.40 -1.19
C PRO A 57 2.31 20.18 -1.67
N SER A 58 1.56 19.63 -2.62
CA SER A 58 0.32 20.24 -3.11
C SER A 58 -0.81 20.22 -2.08
N GLY A 59 -0.65 19.44 -1.00
CA GLY A 59 -1.71 19.22 -0.03
C GLY A 59 -2.55 17.99 -0.29
N ASN A 60 -2.44 17.40 -1.48
CA ASN A 60 -3.14 16.16 -1.79
C ASN A 60 -2.57 15.02 -0.96
N ARG A 61 -3.43 14.04 -0.66
CA ARG A 61 -3.01 12.86 0.10
C ARG A 61 -3.02 11.64 -0.79
N THR A 62 -2.03 10.77 -0.57
CA THR A 62 -1.92 9.49 -1.26
C THR A 62 -1.72 8.41 -0.23
N PHE A 63 -1.87 7.15 -0.65
CA PHE A 63 -1.60 6.03 0.26
C PHE A 63 -0.85 4.92 -0.46
N GLU A 64 -0.12 4.16 0.32
CA GLU A 64 0.59 2.96 -0.11
C GLU A 64 0.48 1.94 1.00
N GLY A 65 0.57 0.67 0.64
CA GLY A 65 0.56 -0.36 1.65
C GLY A 65 0.60 -1.75 1.07
N TYR A 66 0.13 -2.71 1.84
CA TYR A 66 0.13 -4.10 1.39
C TYR A 66 -0.97 -4.91 2.06
N PHE A 67 -1.33 -5.98 1.37
CA PHE A 67 -2.18 -7.06 1.89
C PHE A 67 -1.34 -8.33 1.86
N GLN A 68 -1.32 -9.07 2.94
CA GLN A 68 -0.57 -10.33 3.01
C GLN A 68 -1.51 -11.47 3.35
N GLY A 69 -1.60 -12.47 2.47
CA GLY A 69 -2.42 -13.64 2.74
C GLY A 69 -1.81 -14.49 3.84
N THR A 70 -2.64 -14.97 4.75
CA THR A 70 -2.17 -15.73 5.91
C THR A 70 -1.78 -17.15 5.54
N GLU A 71 -2.61 -17.81 4.73
CA GLU A 71 -2.37 -19.22 4.38
C GLU A 71 -1.73 -19.40 3.03
N GLU A 72 -1.80 -18.38 2.19
CA GLU A 72 -1.20 -18.38 0.87
C GLU A 72 0.02 -17.48 0.90
N ASP A 73 1.04 -17.86 0.15
CA ASP A 73 2.22 -17.02 0.04
C ASP A 73 1.92 -15.86 -0.92
N VAL A 74 0.95 -15.04 -0.54
CA VAL A 74 0.46 -13.93 -1.35
C VAL A 74 0.82 -12.62 -0.69
N PHE A 75 1.52 -11.78 -1.42
CA PHE A 75 1.86 -10.44 -0.96
C PHE A 75 1.49 -9.46 -2.07
N LEU A 76 0.53 -8.58 -1.76
CA LEU A 76 0.02 -7.62 -2.73
C LEU A 76 0.30 -6.23 -2.22
N THR A 77 0.79 -5.36 -3.10
CA THR A 77 1.01 -3.96 -2.75
C THR A 77 -0.16 -3.14 -3.28
N ILE A 78 -0.45 -2.05 -2.59
CA ILE A 78 -1.52 -1.13 -2.98
C ILE A 78 -0.95 0.27 -3.08
N LYS A 79 -1.52 1.05 -3.99
CA LYS A 79 -1.23 2.47 -4.16
C LYS A 79 -2.47 3.18 -4.60
N GLY A 80 -2.64 4.39 -4.11
CA GLY A 80 -3.77 5.18 -4.55
C GLY A 80 -3.74 6.57 -3.99
N GLN A 81 -4.88 7.22 -4.10
CA GLN A 81 -5.00 8.60 -3.68
C GLN A 81 -6.30 8.79 -2.93
N MET A 82 -6.37 9.88 -2.18
CA MET A 82 -7.55 10.25 -1.43
C MET A 82 -8.23 11.45 -2.06
N THR A 83 -9.55 11.41 -2.03
CA THR A 83 -10.38 12.55 -2.38
C THR A 83 -11.25 12.80 -1.15
N GLY A 84 -10.94 13.87 -0.41
CA GLY A 84 -11.55 14.03 0.90
C GLY A 84 -11.13 12.87 1.80
N ASN A 85 -12.10 12.18 2.37
CA ASN A 85 -11.85 11.00 3.20
C ASN A 85 -12.01 9.69 2.45
N ASN A 86 -12.18 9.74 1.13
CA ASN A 86 -12.34 8.53 0.32
C ASN A 86 -11.00 8.09 -0.26
N LEU A 87 -10.71 6.79 -0.13
CA LEU A 87 -9.52 6.18 -0.69
C LEU A 87 -9.90 5.43 -1.96
N GLU A 88 -9.08 5.58 -3.01
CA GLU A 88 -9.23 4.80 -4.25
C GLU A 88 -7.86 4.46 -4.77
N GLY A 89 -7.66 3.20 -5.12
CA GLY A 89 -6.36 2.76 -5.60
C GLY A 89 -6.42 1.43 -6.32
N THR A 90 -5.24 0.91 -6.59
CA THR A 90 -5.06 -0.31 -7.33
C THR A 90 -4.10 -1.24 -6.60
N PHE A 91 -4.18 -2.52 -6.96
CA PHE A 91 -3.27 -3.54 -6.46
C PHE A 91 -2.18 -3.83 -7.49
N PHE A 92 -1.00 -4.15 -6.99
CA PHE A 92 0.12 -4.59 -7.80
C PHE A 92 0.68 -5.86 -7.16
N GLY A 93 1.11 -6.78 -7.98
CA GLY A 93 1.71 -8.00 -7.48
C GLY A 93 1.68 -9.07 -8.53
N GLU A 94 2.39 -10.15 -8.25
CA GLU A 94 2.46 -11.28 -9.15
C GLU A 94 1.09 -11.94 -9.25
N GLY A 95 0.61 -12.15 -10.46
CA GLY A 95 -0.69 -12.78 -10.70
C GLY A 95 -1.88 -11.84 -10.60
N VAL A 96 -1.64 -10.55 -10.40
CA VAL A 96 -2.71 -9.54 -10.32
C VAL A 96 -2.82 -8.86 -11.67
N PHE A 97 -4.02 -8.88 -12.24
CA PHE A 97 -4.28 -8.27 -13.53
C PHE A 97 -4.87 -6.88 -13.36
N ALA A 98 -4.87 -6.12 -14.45
CA ALA A 98 -5.49 -4.81 -14.49
C ALA A 98 -6.95 -4.90 -14.05
N GLY A 99 -7.44 -3.87 -13.36
CA GLY A 99 -8.80 -3.87 -12.82
C GLY A 99 -8.90 -4.32 -11.37
N SER A 100 -7.75 -4.65 -10.74
CA SER A 100 -7.74 -4.96 -9.30
C SER A 100 -7.73 -3.65 -8.53
N THR A 101 -8.76 -3.41 -7.73
CA THR A 101 -8.98 -2.11 -7.10
C THR A 101 -9.23 -2.23 -5.61
N ILE A 102 -8.95 -1.17 -4.90
CA ILE A 102 -9.26 -1.01 -3.49
C ILE A 102 -9.94 0.35 -3.32
N SER A 103 -10.94 0.39 -2.47
CA SER A 103 -11.58 1.64 -2.09
C SER A 103 -11.92 1.59 -0.62
N GLY A 104 -12.11 2.77 -0.03
CA GLY A 104 -12.44 2.84 1.38
C GLY A 104 -12.70 4.26 1.84
N THR A 105 -12.88 4.39 3.14
CA THR A 105 -13.18 5.66 3.78
C THR A 105 -12.37 5.77 5.05
N LEU A 106 -11.79 6.94 5.26
CA LEU A 106 -11.13 7.32 6.50
C LEU A 106 -12.18 7.99 7.39
N THR A 107 -12.22 7.63 8.66
CA THR A 107 -13.15 8.27 9.61
C THR A 107 -12.78 9.74 9.82
N ASP A 108 -13.74 10.54 10.28
CA ASP A 108 -13.51 11.97 10.46
C ASP A 108 -12.43 12.25 11.51
N ASP A 109 -12.29 11.40 12.51
CA ASP A 109 -11.23 11.53 13.50
C ASP A 109 -9.88 10.99 13.03
N GLU A 110 -9.86 10.41 11.81
CA GLU A 110 -8.67 9.87 11.17
C GLU A 110 -8.04 8.70 11.92
N ASN A 111 -8.81 8.00 12.74
CA ASN A 111 -8.29 6.88 13.52
C ASN A 111 -8.53 5.53 12.86
N SER A 112 -9.44 5.44 11.90
CA SER A 112 -9.81 4.16 11.29
C SER A 112 -10.08 4.32 9.80
N MET A 113 -9.84 3.23 9.08
CA MET A 113 -10.19 3.11 7.67
C MET A 113 -10.92 1.81 7.46
N SER A 114 -11.80 1.77 6.48
CA SER A 114 -12.44 0.53 6.06
C SER A 114 -12.95 0.66 4.64
N GLY A 115 -13.16 -0.47 4.00
CA GLY A 115 -13.65 -0.44 2.63
C GLY A 115 -13.75 -1.82 2.02
N ILE A 116 -13.71 -1.84 0.70
CA ILE A 116 -13.85 -3.04 -0.09
C ILE A 116 -12.67 -3.16 -1.06
N PHE A 117 -12.46 -4.36 -1.57
CA PHE A 117 -11.47 -4.58 -2.60
C PHE A 117 -11.97 -5.62 -3.59
N SER A 118 -11.41 -5.57 -4.79
CA SER A 118 -11.71 -6.49 -5.86
C SER A 118 -10.40 -6.85 -6.56
N LEU A 119 -10.08 -8.13 -6.58
CA LEU A 119 -8.88 -8.64 -7.25
C LEU A 119 -9.29 -9.30 -8.54
N ASN A 120 -8.61 -8.92 -9.61
CA ASN A 120 -8.76 -9.54 -10.91
C ASN A 120 -7.58 -10.49 -11.08
N THR A 121 -7.81 -11.76 -10.83
CA THR A 121 -6.81 -12.82 -10.95
C THR A 121 -7.42 -13.92 -11.83
N ALA A 122 -6.89 -15.15 -11.76
CA ALA A 122 -7.53 -16.26 -12.44
C ALA A 122 -8.97 -16.42 -11.97
N TYR A 123 -9.28 -15.96 -10.76
CA TYR A 123 -10.63 -15.91 -10.20
C TYR A 123 -10.93 -14.48 -9.78
N SER A 124 -12.20 -14.13 -9.79
CA SER A 124 -12.62 -12.84 -9.27
C SER A 124 -12.77 -12.96 -7.75
N VAL A 125 -11.98 -12.18 -7.02
CA VAL A 125 -11.97 -12.21 -5.55
C VAL A 125 -12.41 -10.84 -5.05
N LYS A 126 -13.45 -10.82 -4.22
CA LYS A 126 -13.95 -9.58 -3.61
C LYS A 126 -14.04 -9.75 -2.11
N GLY A 127 -13.75 -8.67 -1.41
CA GLY A 127 -13.79 -8.73 0.04
C GLY A 127 -13.81 -7.36 0.68
N THR A 128 -13.58 -7.36 1.99
CA THR A 128 -13.58 -6.14 2.80
C THR A 128 -12.26 -6.03 3.55
N TRP A 129 -11.93 -4.82 3.97
CA TRP A 129 -10.73 -4.56 4.76
C TRP A 129 -11.01 -3.46 5.77
N LYS A 130 -10.24 -3.46 6.83
CA LYS A 130 -10.30 -2.42 7.84
C LYS A 130 -8.93 -2.28 8.50
N ALA A 131 -8.62 -1.08 8.97
CA ALA A 131 -7.35 -0.80 9.61
C ALA A 131 -7.52 0.33 10.61
N GLN A 132 -6.67 0.34 11.63
CA GLN A 132 -6.70 1.37 12.65
C GLN A 132 -5.33 2.01 12.78
N ARG A 133 -5.34 3.28 13.12
CA ARG A 133 -4.12 4.07 13.26
C ARG A 133 -3.25 3.52 14.36
N LYS A 134 -1.97 3.44 14.08
CA LYS A 134 -0.97 3.00 15.06
C LYS A 134 -0.36 4.18 15.76
#